data_57aa6a1d421bda2f79171e91f0ba716f
#
_entry.id   57aa6a1d421bda2f79171e91f0ba716f
#
_cell.length_a   1.000
_cell.length_b   1.000
_cell.length_c   1.000
_cell.angle_alpha   90.00
_cell.angle_beta   90.00
_cell.angle_gamma   90.00
#
_symmetry.space_group_name_H-M   'P 1'
#
loop_
_entity.id
_entity.type
_entity.pdbx_description
1 polymer ?
#
loop_
_entity_poly.entity_id
_entity_poly.type
_entity_poly.pdbx_seq_one_letter_code
_entity_poly.pdbx_strand_id
1 'polypeptide(L)'
;MYACNFIEQIINEDIAAGKLRPEQVQTRFPPEPNGYLHIGHAKSMFVNFGTALKYGGKCNLFFDDTNPSKEKTEFVDAIRADIHWLGYEWARECYASDFFDTIYEYAVRLIKEGKAFVCDLSAEEIKATRGTLTEPGTESPYRNRSVEENLRLFEEMKAGKYKDGEKCLRAKIDMASPNVNMRDPVIYRILHATHHRTGDKWCIYPMYDYAHPICDYLQGVTHSLCTLEFEDHRPLYDWVGISLGFDPKPRQIEFARLNITNTVMSKRYLKKLVEEGQVHGWDDPRMPTLSGLRNRGIPAAAVRDFCSRIGIAKAQSECEYSYFEACVREYCNANAERAMAVLSPLALTITDYEGTEQLEFDINQAQEGAGKRAISFGKHLFIESSDFSLDPPPKYFRLKPGGYVRLKNAYIVRCDDVKKDEAGSVVEVLCSYVPESHSGSDTSGIKVKGVIHWVNADTCVDAEVRQYESLLRDADYAGQDFSERMNEESEKIVPCAKAEPYLAEAAEGTPFQLMRTGYYKKCTEGGKLVLSEIVSLKDNFNKPRG
;
A
#
# COMPACT_ATOMS: atom_id res chain seq x y z
N MET A 1 8.78 -14.48 -21.83
CA MET A 1 8.54 -15.49 -20.78
C MET A 1 9.33 -15.02 -19.57
N TYR A 2 8.66 -14.58 -18.49
CA TYR A 2 9.36 -14.26 -17.24
C TYR A 2 9.98 -15.54 -16.69
N ALA A 3 11.21 -15.45 -16.15
CA ALA A 3 11.87 -16.59 -15.52
C ALA A 3 11.00 -17.10 -14.35
N CYS A 4 10.92 -18.43 -14.21
CA CYS A 4 10.20 -19.08 -13.13
C CYS A 4 10.84 -18.69 -11.79
N ASN A 5 10.07 -18.14 -10.85
CA ASN A 5 10.58 -17.82 -9.52
C ASN A 5 10.72 -19.10 -8.67
N PHE A 6 11.40 -19.01 -7.52
CA PHE A 6 11.71 -20.19 -6.71
C PHE A 6 10.46 -20.90 -6.13
N ILE A 7 9.36 -20.16 -5.83
CA ILE A 7 8.09 -20.75 -5.39
C ILE A 7 7.49 -21.59 -6.52
N GLU A 8 7.48 -21.03 -7.73
CA GLU A 8 7.01 -21.72 -8.92
C GLU A 8 7.86 -22.97 -9.24
N GLN A 9 9.20 -22.90 -9.02
CA GLN A 9 10.06 -24.07 -9.17
C GLN A 9 9.66 -25.19 -8.21
N ILE A 10 9.44 -24.88 -6.93
CA ILE A 10 8.98 -25.82 -5.92
C ILE A 10 7.62 -26.43 -6.28
N ILE A 11 6.66 -25.63 -6.73
CA ILE A 11 5.35 -26.11 -7.14
C ILE A 11 5.46 -27.02 -8.37
N ASN A 12 6.27 -26.64 -9.34
CA ASN A 12 6.51 -27.45 -10.55
C ASN A 12 7.16 -28.80 -10.21
N GLU A 13 8.10 -28.84 -9.25
CA GLU A 13 8.68 -30.08 -8.74
C GLU A 13 7.64 -30.98 -8.09
N ASP A 14 6.74 -30.41 -7.27
CA ASP A 14 5.66 -31.17 -6.62
C ASP A 14 4.63 -31.69 -7.64
N ILE A 15 4.32 -30.93 -8.69
CA ILE A 15 3.48 -31.37 -9.81
C ILE A 15 4.18 -32.50 -10.60
N ALA A 16 5.46 -32.32 -10.95
CA ALA A 16 6.21 -33.32 -11.68
C ALA A 16 6.37 -34.64 -10.90
N ALA A 17 6.45 -34.55 -9.57
CA ALA A 17 6.46 -35.71 -8.68
C ALA A 17 5.09 -36.38 -8.51
N GLY A 18 4.04 -35.88 -9.15
CA GLY A 18 2.68 -36.43 -9.09
C GLY A 18 1.96 -36.19 -7.76
N LYS A 19 2.44 -35.28 -6.91
CA LYS A 19 1.81 -34.98 -5.61
C LYS A 19 0.48 -34.23 -5.76
N LEU A 20 0.35 -33.41 -6.80
CA LEU A 20 -0.87 -32.66 -7.13
C LEU A 20 -0.88 -32.30 -8.62
N ARG A 21 -2.08 -31.95 -9.13
CA ARG A 21 -2.25 -31.35 -10.46
C ARG A 21 -2.21 -29.81 -10.35
N PRO A 22 -1.90 -29.07 -11.44
CA PRO A 22 -1.82 -27.61 -11.42
C PRO A 22 -3.04 -26.92 -10.79
N GLU A 23 -4.26 -27.34 -11.18
CA GLU A 23 -5.51 -26.77 -10.69
C GLU A 23 -5.81 -27.07 -9.20
N GLN A 24 -5.04 -27.95 -8.59
CA GLN A 24 -5.12 -28.27 -7.16
C GLN A 24 -4.21 -27.39 -6.31
N VAL A 25 -3.38 -26.53 -6.93
CA VAL A 25 -2.57 -25.56 -6.18
C VAL A 25 -3.51 -24.63 -5.39
N GLN A 26 -3.41 -24.70 -4.08
CA GLN A 26 -4.22 -23.89 -3.19
C GLN A 26 -3.35 -23.15 -2.20
N THR A 27 -3.49 -21.82 -2.19
CA THR A 27 -2.82 -20.90 -1.27
C THR A 27 -3.85 -20.20 -0.38
N ARG A 28 -3.42 -19.37 0.52
CA ARG A 28 -4.27 -18.47 1.28
C ARG A 28 -3.58 -17.15 1.57
N PHE A 29 -4.33 -16.06 1.60
CA PHE A 29 -3.90 -14.78 2.15
C PHE A 29 -4.42 -14.67 3.58
N PRO A 30 -3.53 -14.62 4.62
CA PRO A 30 -3.92 -14.77 6.01
C PRO A 30 -3.74 -13.47 6.82
N PRO A 31 -4.48 -12.38 6.54
CA PRO A 31 -4.34 -11.17 7.34
C PRO A 31 -4.92 -11.36 8.73
N GLU A 32 -4.23 -10.80 9.75
CA GLU A 32 -4.84 -10.58 11.06
C GLU A 32 -5.79 -9.37 10.98
N PRO A 33 -7.07 -9.49 11.45
CA PRO A 33 -8.03 -8.37 11.42
C PRO A 33 -7.81 -7.38 12.56
N ASN A 34 -6.57 -6.87 12.71
CA ASN A 34 -6.10 -5.98 13.77
C ASN A 34 -5.60 -4.63 13.27
N GLY A 35 -5.89 -4.26 12.03
CA GLY A 35 -5.51 -2.99 11.40
C GLY A 35 -5.70 -3.00 9.90
N TYR A 36 -5.54 -1.83 9.30
CA TYR A 36 -5.59 -1.64 7.85
C TYR A 36 -4.37 -2.26 7.17
N LEU A 37 -4.57 -2.74 5.94
CA LEU A 37 -3.48 -3.26 5.12
C LEU A 37 -2.63 -2.11 4.57
N HIS A 38 -1.35 -2.38 4.34
CA HIS A 38 -0.40 -1.44 3.73
C HIS A 38 0.26 -2.06 2.49
N ILE A 39 1.06 -1.30 1.77
CA ILE A 39 1.71 -1.72 0.52
C ILE A 39 2.50 -3.03 0.65
N GLY A 40 3.04 -3.35 1.83
CA GLY A 40 3.68 -4.65 2.09
C GLY A 40 2.72 -5.83 1.97
N HIS A 41 1.45 -5.65 2.35
CA HIS A 41 0.42 -6.68 2.16
C HIS A 41 0.03 -6.83 0.69
N ALA A 42 0.14 -5.77 -0.14
CA ALA A 42 -0.07 -5.89 -1.59
C ALA A 42 0.89 -6.90 -2.20
N LYS A 43 2.18 -6.90 -1.78
CA LYS A 43 3.13 -7.93 -2.21
C LYS A 43 2.72 -9.33 -1.76
N SER A 44 2.28 -9.49 -0.51
CA SER A 44 1.80 -10.79 -0.02
C SER A 44 0.56 -11.28 -0.80
N MET A 45 -0.37 -10.37 -1.12
CA MET A 45 -1.51 -10.69 -1.99
C MET A 45 -1.04 -11.08 -3.40
N PHE A 46 -0.12 -10.33 -3.99
CA PHE A 46 0.46 -10.66 -5.29
C PHE A 46 1.09 -12.06 -5.30
N VAL A 47 1.83 -12.42 -4.24
CA VAL A 47 2.44 -13.76 -4.12
C VAL A 47 1.36 -14.83 -3.98
N ASN A 48 0.41 -14.70 -3.07
CA ASN A 48 -0.57 -15.74 -2.77
C ASN A 48 -1.62 -15.90 -3.88
N PHE A 49 -2.31 -14.81 -4.25
CA PHE A 49 -3.31 -14.84 -5.33
C PHE A 49 -2.66 -15.07 -6.70
N GLY A 50 -1.56 -14.38 -7.00
CA GLY A 50 -0.87 -14.51 -8.28
C GLY A 50 -0.33 -15.91 -8.52
N THR A 51 0.23 -16.57 -7.50
CA THR A 51 0.68 -17.96 -7.59
C THR A 51 -0.49 -18.89 -7.88
N ALA A 52 -1.57 -18.82 -7.12
CA ALA A 52 -2.74 -19.65 -7.35
C ALA A 52 -3.32 -19.47 -8.76
N LEU A 53 -3.54 -18.22 -9.17
CA LEU A 53 -4.09 -17.87 -10.49
C LEU A 53 -3.23 -18.40 -11.64
N LYS A 54 -1.90 -18.36 -11.51
CA LYS A 54 -0.96 -18.84 -12.53
C LYS A 54 -1.14 -20.34 -12.85
N TYR A 55 -1.52 -21.12 -11.86
CA TYR A 55 -1.75 -22.57 -12.01
C TYR A 55 -3.22 -22.93 -12.27
N GLY A 56 -4.13 -21.95 -12.34
CA GLY A 56 -5.56 -22.21 -12.40
C GLY A 56 -6.13 -22.76 -11.10
N GLY A 57 -5.41 -22.59 -10.01
CA GLY A 57 -5.75 -23.03 -8.66
C GLY A 57 -6.59 -22.01 -7.89
N LYS A 58 -6.58 -22.10 -6.56
CA LYS A 58 -7.43 -21.30 -5.66
C LYS A 58 -6.61 -20.58 -4.60
N CYS A 59 -7.06 -19.38 -4.21
CA CYS A 59 -6.55 -18.68 -3.04
C CYS A 59 -7.72 -18.39 -2.09
N ASN A 60 -7.58 -18.75 -0.81
CA ASN A 60 -8.56 -18.43 0.22
C ASN A 60 -8.19 -17.10 0.90
N LEU A 61 -9.20 -16.38 1.37
CA LEU A 61 -9.04 -15.35 2.40
C LEU A 61 -9.21 -16.01 3.76
N PHE A 62 -8.16 -15.96 4.58
CA PHE A 62 -8.16 -16.57 5.90
C PHE A 62 -7.86 -15.54 6.96
N PHE A 63 -8.81 -15.25 7.82
CA PHE A 63 -8.60 -14.39 8.97
C PHE A 63 -8.05 -15.18 10.15
N ASP A 64 -6.82 -14.85 10.55
CA ASP A 64 -6.25 -15.38 11.78
C ASP A 64 -6.80 -14.59 12.97
N ASP A 65 -7.92 -15.06 13.51
CA ASP A 65 -8.62 -14.51 14.64
C ASP A 65 -8.40 -15.33 15.93
N THR A 66 -7.17 -15.82 16.13
CA THR A 66 -6.78 -16.55 17.34
C THR A 66 -6.54 -15.65 18.56
N ASN A 67 -6.51 -14.33 18.38
CA ASN A 67 -6.27 -13.37 19.46
C ASN A 67 -7.45 -12.41 19.66
N PRO A 68 -8.42 -12.72 20.56
CA PRO A 68 -9.67 -11.98 20.71
C PRO A 68 -9.52 -10.51 21.13
N SER A 69 -8.37 -10.11 21.66
CA SER A 69 -8.20 -8.78 22.24
C SER A 69 -7.90 -7.66 21.24
N LYS A 70 -7.66 -7.99 19.95
CA LYS A 70 -7.18 -7.02 18.95
C LYS A 70 -8.05 -6.89 17.71
N GLU A 71 -9.05 -7.73 17.56
CA GLU A 71 -9.80 -7.91 16.33
C GLU A 71 -11.06 -7.06 16.28
N LYS A 72 -11.33 -6.44 15.12
CA LYS A 72 -12.52 -5.62 14.89
C LYS A 72 -13.11 -5.87 13.51
N THR A 73 -14.43 -5.87 13.40
CA THR A 73 -15.20 -6.04 12.16
C THR A 73 -14.83 -4.97 11.12
N GLU A 74 -14.56 -3.73 11.55
CA GLU A 74 -14.08 -2.64 10.69
C GLU A 74 -12.86 -3.04 9.84
N PHE A 75 -11.90 -3.73 10.47
CA PHE A 75 -10.69 -4.15 9.76
C PHE A 75 -10.96 -5.28 8.77
N VAL A 76 -11.90 -6.18 9.08
CA VAL A 76 -12.34 -7.23 8.16
C VAL A 76 -12.90 -6.63 6.87
N ASP A 77 -13.79 -5.63 7.00
CA ASP A 77 -14.41 -4.97 5.84
C ASP A 77 -13.40 -4.17 5.02
N ALA A 78 -12.48 -3.47 5.68
CA ALA A 78 -11.38 -2.77 5.01
C ALA A 78 -10.47 -3.73 4.22
N ILE A 79 -10.13 -4.88 4.80
CA ILE A 79 -9.31 -5.92 4.16
C ILE A 79 -10.01 -6.46 2.90
N ARG A 80 -11.30 -6.77 2.97
CA ARG A 80 -12.10 -7.22 1.82
C ARG A 80 -12.09 -6.17 0.71
N ALA A 81 -12.35 -4.91 1.05
CA ALA A 81 -12.34 -3.80 0.11
C ALA A 81 -10.98 -3.62 -0.57
N ASP A 82 -9.89 -3.79 0.16
CA ASP A 82 -8.53 -3.66 -0.37
C ASP A 82 -8.15 -4.80 -1.32
N ILE A 83 -8.58 -6.04 -1.04
CA ILE A 83 -8.37 -7.20 -1.93
C ILE A 83 -9.12 -6.98 -3.25
N HIS A 84 -10.41 -6.61 -3.20
CA HIS A 84 -11.20 -6.31 -4.39
C HIS A 84 -10.63 -5.13 -5.17
N TRP A 85 -10.19 -4.06 -4.48
CA TRP A 85 -9.55 -2.92 -5.16
C TRP A 85 -8.30 -3.33 -5.92
N LEU A 86 -7.49 -4.25 -5.37
CA LEU A 86 -6.33 -4.81 -6.08
C LEU A 86 -6.73 -5.78 -7.20
N GLY A 87 -8.02 -6.05 -7.42
CA GLY A 87 -8.53 -6.90 -8.49
C GLY A 87 -8.36 -8.39 -8.23
N TYR A 88 -8.31 -8.79 -6.96
CA TYR A 88 -8.29 -10.18 -6.55
C TYR A 88 -9.65 -10.62 -6.00
N GLU A 89 -9.96 -11.91 -6.22
CA GLU A 89 -11.12 -12.60 -5.67
C GLU A 89 -10.66 -13.85 -4.94
N TRP A 90 -11.24 -14.10 -3.77
CA TRP A 90 -10.94 -15.32 -3.01
C TRP A 90 -11.95 -16.43 -3.29
N ALA A 91 -11.48 -17.68 -3.20
CA ALA A 91 -12.32 -18.84 -3.45
C ALA A 91 -13.22 -19.16 -2.24
N ARG A 92 -12.71 -18.95 -1.04
CA ARG A 92 -13.42 -19.18 0.22
C ARG A 92 -12.91 -18.20 1.27
N GLU A 93 -13.81 -17.69 2.10
CA GLU A 93 -13.47 -16.94 3.31
C GLU A 93 -13.58 -17.85 4.52
N CYS A 94 -12.53 -17.87 5.34
CA CYS A 94 -12.42 -18.69 6.53
C CYS A 94 -11.84 -17.88 7.68
N TYR A 95 -12.16 -18.31 8.89
CA TYR A 95 -11.59 -17.77 10.13
C TYR A 95 -10.98 -18.91 10.94
N ALA A 96 -9.92 -18.62 11.72
CA ALA A 96 -9.36 -19.61 12.64
C ALA A 96 -10.41 -20.08 13.64
N SER A 97 -11.30 -19.18 14.06
CA SER A 97 -12.42 -19.48 14.97
C SER A 97 -13.46 -20.47 14.40
N ASP A 98 -13.55 -20.64 13.07
CA ASP A 98 -14.38 -21.68 12.46
C ASP A 98 -13.90 -23.09 12.83
N PHE A 99 -12.63 -23.22 13.18
CA PHE A 99 -11.97 -24.50 13.44
C PHE A 99 -11.60 -24.72 14.92
N PHE A 100 -11.98 -23.83 15.85
CA PHE A 100 -11.58 -23.92 17.25
C PHE A 100 -11.95 -25.26 17.91
N ASP A 101 -13.13 -25.80 17.63
CA ASP A 101 -13.53 -27.11 18.15
C ASP A 101 -12.58 -28.22 17.65
N THR A 102 -12.27 -28.26 16.34
CA THR A 102 -11.34 -29.25 15.74
C THR A 102 -9.90 -29.05 16.24
N ILE A 103 -9.45 -27.79 16.36
CA ILE A 103 -8.11 -27.49 16.90
C ILE A 103 -7.99 -27.98 18.34
N TYR A 104 -9.05 -27.84 19.15
CA TYR A 104 -9.11 -28.36 20.50
C TYR A 104 -9.07 -29.91 20.52
N GLU A 105 -9.81 -30.58 19.65
CA GLU A 105 -9.80 -32.04 19.54
C GLU A 105 -8.41 -32.58 19.15
N TYR A 106 -7.69 -31.89 18.27
CA TYR A 106 -6.31 -32.21 17.92
C TYR A 106 -5.35 -32.02 19.11
N ALA A 107 -5.56 -31.01 19.95
CA ALA A 107 -4.78 -30.84 21.18
C ALA A 107 -5.03 -31.99 22.17
N VAL A 108 -6.29 -32.40 22.35
CA VAL A 108 -6.66 -33.59 23.16
C VAL A 108 -5.97 -34.85 22.62
N ARG A 109 -5.90 -35.00 21.29
CA ARG A 109 -5.21 -36.13 20.65
C ARG A 109 -3.72 -36.10 20.95
N LEU A 110 -3.04 -34.95 20.84
CA LEU A 110 -1.62 -34.82 21.20
C LEU A 110 -1.35 -35.18 22.66
N ILE A 111 -2.26 -34.81 23.59
CA ILE A 111 -2.16 -35.21 25.00
C ILE A 111 -2.25 -36.73 25.14
N LYS A 112 -3.26 -37.36 24.50
CA LYS A 112 -3.44 -38.82 24.52
C LYS A 112 -2.25 -39.59 23.98
N GLU A 113 -1.56 -39.04 22.98
CA GLU A 113 -0.36 -39.61 22.38
C GLU A 113 0.92 -39.26 23.16
N GLY A 114 0.82 -38.57 24.32
CA GLY A 114 1.96 -38.14 25.13
C GLY A 114 2.85 -37.07 24.47
N LYS A 115 2.33 -36.37 23.47
CA LYS A 115 3.02 -35.33 22.70
C LYS A 115 2.71 -33.90 23.20
N ALA A 116 1.85 -33.74 24.19
CA ALA A 116 1.57 -32.46 24.83
C ALA A 116 1.31 -32.64 26.34
N PHE A 117 1.57 -31.60 27.12
CA PHE A 117 1.39 -31.58 28.56
C PHE A 117 0.96 -30.21 29.08
N VAL A 118 0.15 -30.20 30.13
CA VAL A 118 -0.25 -28.97 30.83
C VAL A 118 0.89 -28.52 31.74
N CYS A 119 1.27 -27.26 31.64
CA CYS A 119 2.37 -26.62 32.37
C CYS A 119 1.82 -25.49 33.25
N ASP A 120 2.25 -25.44 34.50
CA ASP A 120 1.86 -24.42 35.49
C ASP A 120 2.90 -23.30 35.63
N LEU A 121 3.97 -23.32 34.82
CA LEU A 121 4.96 -22.23 34.78
C LEU A 121 4.34 -20.98 34.14
N SER A 122 4.61 -19.82 34.71
CA SER A 122 4.31 -18.51 34.14
C SER A 122 5.09 -18.26 32.84
N ALA A 123 4.69 -17.25 32.08
CA ALA A 123 5.38 -16.87 30.86
C ALA A 123 6.86 -16.49 31.11
N GLU A 124 7.14 -15.81 32.24
CA GLU A 124 8.48 -15.44 32.68
C GLU A 124 9.32 -16.66 32.99
N GLU A 125 8.79 -17.63 33.75
CA GLU A 125 9.46 -18.88 34.06
C GLU A 125 9.73 -19.73 32.82
N ILE A 126 8.78 -19.83 31.92
CA ILE A 126 8.96 -20.50 30.60
C ILE A 126 10.09 -19.83 29.83
N LYS A 127 10.11 -18.50 29.79
CA LYS A 127 11.17 -17.74 29.12
C LYS A 127 12.53 -18.00 29.77
N ALA A 128 12.61 -18.02 31.09
CA ALA A 128 13.86 -18.26 31.85
C ALA A 128 14.38 -19.68 31.64
N THR A 129 13.49 -20.68 31.56
CA THR A 129 13.87 -22.11 31.41
C THR A 129 14.10 -22.52 29.95
N ARG A 130 13.71 -21.71 28.96
CA ARG A 130 13.85 -22.03 27.55
C ARG A 130 15.30 -22.07 27.05
N GLY A 131 16.23 -21.45 27.79
CA GLY A 131 17.64 -21.33 27.42
C GLY A 131 17.89 -20.23 26.36
N THR A 132 19.09 -20.25 25.80
CA THR A 132 19.55 -19.28 24.78
C THR A 132 19.83 -19.96 23.43
N LEU A 133 20.29 -19.23 22.44
CA LEU A 133 20.71 -19.82 21.16
C LEU A 133 21.92 -20.78 21.32
N THR A 134 22.73 -20.59 22.35
CA THR A 134 23.95 -21.38 22.62
C THR A 134 23.81 -22.35 23.81
N GLU A 135 22.77 -22.19 24.61
CA GLU A 135 22.54 -23.03 25.79
C GLU A 135 21.18 -23.74 25.67
N PRO A 136 21.12 -25.06 25.94
CA PRO A 136 19.87 -25.80 25.93
C PRO A 136 18.91 -25.28 27.01
N GLY A 137 17.62 -25.54 26.79
CA GLY A 137 16.62 -25.27 27.81
C GLY A 137 16.56 -26.36 28.89
N THR A 138 15.87 -26.04 29.97
CA THR A 138 15.62 -26.98 31.09
C THR A 138 14.17 -27.48 30.99
N GLU A 139 13.98 -28.77 31.17
CA GLU A 139 12.64 -29.37 31.19
C GLU A 139 11.78 -28.81 32.33
N SER A 140 10.50 -28.60 32.03
CA SER A 140 9.51 -28.23 33.03
C SER A 140 9.28 -29.38 34.02
N PRO A 141 9.12 -29.12 35.33
CA PRO A 141 8.77 -30.16 36.33
C PRO A 141 7.43 -30.83 36.00
N TYR A 142 6.61 -30.19 35.18
CA TYR A 142 5.29 -30.68 34.79
C TYR A 142 5.31 -31.52 33.50
N ARG A 143 6.43 -31.63 32.81
CA ARG A 143 6.60 -32.29 31.51
C ARG A 143 6.19 -33.78 31.50
N ASN A 144 6.35 -34.43 32.66
CA ASN A 144 6.13 -35.87 32.80
C ASN A 144 4.86 -36.21 33.60
N ARG A 145 3.86 -35.31 33.66
CA ARG A 145 2.52 -35.61 34.17
C ARG A 145 1.87 -36.74 33.36
N SER A 146 1.04 -37.55 34.02
CA SER A 146 0.29 -38.62 33.31
C SER A 146 -0.64 -38.07 32.26
N VAL A 147 -1.01 -38.88 31.27
CA VAL A 147 -1.96 -38.52 30.23
C VAL A 147 -3.32 -38.16 30.85
N GLU A 148 -3.77 -38.93 31.83
CA GLU A 148 -5.05 -38.74 32.53
C GLU A 148 -5.07 -37.38 33.25
N GLU A 149 -4.00 -37.03 33.94
CA GLU A 149 -3.88 -35.75 34.63
C GLU A 149 -3.86 -34.58 33.64
N ASN A 150 -3.12 -34.69 32.57
CA ASN A 150 -3.07 -33.66 31.52
C ASN A 150 -4.44 -33.45 30.84
N LEU A 151 -5.16 -34.51 30.54
CA LEU A 151 -6.51 -34.43 29.97
C LEU A 151 -7.48 -33.73 30.93
N ARG A 152 -7.48 -34.12 32.22
CA ARG A 152 -8.31 -33.47 33.24
C ARG A 152 -8.00 -31.98 33.37
N LEU A 153 -6.72 -31.62 33.46
CA LEU A 153 -6.29 -30.22 33.59
C LEU A 153 -6.65 -29.39 32.34
N PHE A 154 -6.49 -29.94 31.13
CA PHE A 154 -6.83 -29.25 29.90
C PHE A 154 -8.34 -29.03 29.76
N GLU A 155 -9.17 -30.01 30.19
CA GLU A 155 -10.61 -29.84 30.26
C GLU A 155 -11.02 -28.77 31.29
N GLU A 156 -10.35 -28.73 32.45
CA GLU A 156 -10.55 -27.71 33.47
C GLU A 156 -10.12 -26.31 32.99
N MET A 157 -9.05 -26.19 32.16
CA MET A 157 -8.67 -24.94 31.50
C MET A 157 -9.80 -24.45 30.58
N LYS A 158 -10.37 -25.35 29.75
CA LYS A 158 -11.50 -25.03 28.87
C LYS A 158 -12.75 -24.62 29.65
N ALA A 159 -12.97 -25.24 30.82
CA ALA A 159 -14.09 -24.93 31.70
C ALA A 159 -13.89 -23.62 32.50
N GLY A 160 -12.81 -22.88 32.32
CA GLY A 160 -12.56 -21.59 32.96
C GLY A 160 -12.22 -21.71 34.46
N LYS A 161 -11.68 -22.83 34.92
CA LYS A 161 -11.35 -23.02 36.35
C LYS A 161 -10.06 -22.29 36.76
N TYR A 162 -9.25 -21.79 35.81
CA TYR A 162 -7.95 -21.18 36.06
C TYR A 162 -7.91 -19.76 35.49
N LYS A 163 -7.10 -18.91 36.12
CA LYS A 163 -6.89 -17.52 35.68
C LYS A 163 -5.96 -17.44 34.47
N ASP A 164 -5.96 -16.29 33.82
CA ASP A 164 -5.03 -15.97 32.73
C ASP A 164 -3.58 -16.14 33.21
N GLY A 165 -2.78 -16.89 32.43
CA GLY A 165 -1.38 -17.15 32.72
C GLY A 165 -1.12 -18.22 33.79
N GLU A 166 -2.14 -18.77 34.47
CA GLU A 166 -1.97 -19.78 35.53
C GLU A 166 -1.54 -21.14 34.96
N LYS A 167 -2.03 -21.49 33.79
CA LYS A 167 -1.67 -22.72 33.08
C LYS A 167 -1.63 -22.48 31.57
N CYS A 168 -0.83 -23.31 30.89
CA CYS A 168 -0.80 -23.40 29.43
C CYS A 168 -0.63 -24.85 29.00
N LEU A 169 -0.98 -25.15 27.72
CA LEU A 169 -0.63 -26.43 27.11
C LEU A 169 0.65 -26.23 26.29
N ARG A 170 1.62 -27.13 26.49
CA ARG A 170 2.88 -27.13 25.75
C ARG A 170 3.01 -28.41 24.92
N ALA A 171 3.57 -28.27 23.71
CA ALA A 171 4.03 -29.43 22.95
C ALA A 171 5.23 -30.06 23.66
N LYS A 172 5.34 -31.39 23.62
CA LYS A 172 6.46 -32.16 24.20
C LYS A 172 7.39 -32.57 23.06
N ILE A 173 8.45 -31.79 22.84
CA ILE A 173 9.37 -31.97 21.70
C ILE A 173 10.79 -32.22 22.20
N ASP A 174 11.63 -31.17 22.27
CA ASP A 174 13.04 -31.30 22.66
C ASP A 174 13.57 -29.99 23.24
N MET A 175 13.85 -29.96 24.53
CA MET A 175 14.40 -28.79 25.22
C MET A 175 15.86 -28.50 24.87
N ALA A 176 16.58 -29.45 24.23
CA ALA A 176 17.95 -29.27 23.75
C ALA A 176 18.04 -28.84 22.29
N SER A 177 16.90 -28.70 21.58
CA SER A 177 16.89 -28.29 20.18
C SER A 177 17.66 -26.98 19.96
N PRO A 178 18.49 -26.86 18.90
CA PRO A 178 19.12 -25.60 18.53
C PRO A 178 18.09 -24.54 18.09
N ASN A 179 16.90 -24.97 17.61
CA ASN A 179 15.80 -24.09 17.31
C ASN A 179 14.93 -23.88 18.56
N VAL A 180 14.91 -22.66 19.07
CA VAL A 180 14.16 -22.30 20.30
C VAL A 180 12.65 -22.49 20.15
N ASN A 181 12.11 -22.46 18.91
CA ASN A 181 10.68 -22.72 18.64
C ASN A 181 10.31 -24.20 18.83
N MET A 182 11.29 -25.11 18.88
CA MET A 182 11.10 -26.54 19.11
C MET A 182 11.28 -26.94 20.59
N ARG A 183 11.60 -25.97 21.48
CA ARG A 183 11.84 -26.23 22.90
C ARG A 183 10.53 -26.19 23.70
N ASP A 184 9.75 -27.26 23.59
CA ASP A 184 8.43 -27.43 24.21
C ASP A 184 7.57 -26.15 24.14
N PRO A 185 7.21 -25.68 22.92
CA PRO A 185 6.48 -24.43 22.76
C PRO A 185 5.08 -24.48 23.36
N VAL A 186 4.57 -23.33 23.80
CA VAL A 186 3.18 -23.17 24.21
C VAL A 186 2.30 -23.30 22.97
N ILE A 187 1.28 -24.17 23.03
CA ILE A 187 0.30 -24.38 21.94
C ILE A 187 -1.11 -23.90 22.31
N TYR A 188 -1.46 -23.79 23.60
CA TYR A 188 -2.66 -23.15 24.11
C TYR A 188 -2.38 -22.29 25.33
N ARG A 189 -3.08 -21.16 25.43
CA ARG A 189 -3.07 -20.25 26.58
C ARG A 189 -4.48 -20.02 27.12
N ILE A 190 -4.58 -19.65 28.41
CA ILE A 190 -5.81 -19.14 29.01
C ILE A 190 -5.88 -17.64 28.76
N LEU A 191 -7.03 -17.16 28.29
CA LEU A 191 -7.31 -15.76 28.09
C LEU A 191 -8.82 -15.51 28.20
N HIS A 192 -9.26 -14.88 29.29
CA HIS A 192 -10.66 -14.50 29.48
C HIS A 192 -10.95 -13.19 28.74
N ALA A 193 -11.36 -13.29 27.49
CA ALA A 193 -11.73 -12.17 26.64
C ALA A 193 -12.86 -12.58 25.70
N THR A 194 -13.81 -11.66 25.47
CA THR A 194 -14.88 -11.86 24.50
C THR A 194 -14.32 -11.83 23.08
N HIS A 195 -14.54 -12.90 22.34
CA HIS A 195 -14.10 -13.04 20.95
C HIS A 195 -15.16 -12.46 20.00
N HIS A 196 -14.74 -11.72 18.98
CA HIS A 196 -15.64 -10.99 18.07
C HIS A 196 -16.66 -11.88 17.31
N ARG A 197 -16.36 -13.18 17.13
CA ARG A 197 -17.26 -14.14 16.46
C ARG A 197 -17.84 -15.19 17.38
N THR A 198 -17.06 -15.72 18.32
CA THR A 198 -17.50 -16.82 19.19
C THR A 198 -18.00 -16.35 20.56
N GLY A 199 -17.95 -15.03 20.83
CA GLY A 199 -18.36 -14.47 22.12
C GLY A 199 -17.52 -15.05 23.28
N ASP A 200 -18.20 -15.47 24.35
CA ASP A 200 -17.58 -16.03 25.56
C ASP A 200 -17.53 -17.56 25.58
N LYS A 201 -17.70 -18.22 24.41
CA LYS A 201 -17.66 -19.69 24.29
C LYS A 201 -16.30 -20.26 24.72
N TRP A 202 -15.22 -19.53 24.50
CA TRP A 202 -13.86 -19.95 24.75
C TRP A 202 -13.17 -19.05 25.78
N CYS A 203 -12.39 -19.64 26.67
CA CYS A 203 -11.45 -18.95 27.56
C CYS A 203 -10.01 -19.51 27.42
N ILE A 204 -9.83 -20.44 26.48
CA ILE A 204 -8.51 -20.92 26.05
C ILE A 204 -8.39 -20.71 24.54
N TYR A 205 -7.24 -20.26 24.09
CA TYR A 205 -6.98 -19.95 22.69
C TYR A 205 -5.69 -20.62 22.21
N PRO A 206 -5.71 -21.19 20.97
CA PRO A 206 -4.50 -21.77 20.41
C PRO A 206 -3.48 -20.69 20.10
N MET A 207 -2.19 -21.03 20.21
CA MET A 207 -1.12 -20.19 19.72
C MET A 207 -1.01 -20.31 18.19
N TYR A 208 -0.55 -19.24 17.54
CA TYR A 208 -0.41 -19.14 16.09
C TYR A 208 0.30 -20.36 15.47
N ASP A 209 1.47 -20.72 15.99
CA ASP A 209 2.29 -21.81 15.45
C ASP A 209 1.61 -23.18 15.48
N TYR A 210 0.66 -23.36 16.37
CA TYR A 210 -0.14 -24.58 16.46
C TYR A 210 -1.39 -24.52 15.58
N ALA A 211 -2.10 -23.40 15.59
CA ALA A 211 -3.34 -23.23 14.82
C ALA A 211 -3.08 -23.19 13.30
N HIS A 212 -2.00 -22.52 12.87
CA HIS A 212 -1.71 -22.26 11.47
C HIS A 212 -1.61 -23.53 10.59
N PRO A 213 -0.77 -24.54 10.91
CA PRO A 213 -0.72 -25.78 10.12
C PRO A 213 -2.05 -26.55 10.09
N ILE A 214 -2.81 -26.49 11.17
CA ILE A 214 -4.11 -27.14 11.26
C ILE A 214 -5.14 -26.42 10.36
N CYS A 215 -5.20 -25.11 10.45
CA CYS A 215 -6.09 -24.30 9.59
C CYS A 215 -5.73 -24.47 8.12
N ASP A 216 -4.45 -24.47 7.76
CA ASP A 216 -4.00 -24.72 6.38
C ASP A 216 -4.48 -26.10 5.88
N TYR A 217 -4.32 -27.14 6.68
CA TYR A 217 -4.79 -28.49 6.34
C TYR A 217 -6.30 -28.55 6.15
N LEU A 218 -7.06 -27.98 7.10
CA LEU A 218 -8.53 -28.01 7.06
C LEU A 218 -9.13 -27.19 5.92
N GLN A 219 -8.40 -26.17 5.44
CA GLN A 219 -8.79 -25.40 4.28
C GLN A 219 -8.39 -26.05 2.95
N GLY A 220 -7.56 -27.09 2.96
CA GLY A 220 -7.02 -27.73 1.77
C GLY A 220 -5.87 -26.94 1.10
N VAL A 221 -5.18 -26.10 1.87
CA VAL A 221 -3.99 -25.39 1.39
C VAL A 221 -2.91 -26.39 1.05
N THR A 222 -2.33 -26.28 -0.14
CA THR A 222 -1.24 -27.14 -0.60
C THR A 222 0.13 -26.51 -0.34
N HIS A 223 0.22 -25.21 -0.61
CA HIS A 223 1.42 -24.42 -0.43
C HIS A 223 1.11 -23.20 0.45
N SER A 224 1.65 -23.23 1.64
CA SER A 224 1.50 -22.21 2.68
C SER A 224 2.59 -21.16 2.49
N LEU A 225 2.29 -20.05 1.79
CA LEU A 225 3.25 -19.01 1.48
C LEU A 225 3.26 -17.95 2.58
N CYS A 226 4.40 -17.73 3.22
CA CYS A 226 4.56 -16.76 4.30
C CYS A 226 5.88 -15.97 4.18
N THR A 227 6.08 -14.98 5.04
CA THR A 227 7.32 -14.19 5.04
C THR A 227 8.46 -14.91 5.74
N LEU A 228 9.72 -14.51 5.46
CA LEU A 228 10.94 -15.10 6.05
C LEU A 228 10.97 -15.06 7.58
N GLU A 229 10.16 -14.24 8.21
CA GLU A 229 10.01 -14.20 9.67
C GLU A 229 9.59 -15.56 10.26
N PHE A 230 8.95 -16.41 9.45
CA PHE A 230 8.46 -17.73 9.84
C PHE A 230 9.38 -18.89 9.43
N GLU A 231 10.58 -18.62 8.90
CA GLU A 231 11.50 -19.68 8.47
C GLU A 231 11.90 -20.59 9.64
N ASP A 232 12.23 -20.00 10.80
CA ASP A 232 12.56 -20.74 12.01
C ASP A 232 11.35 -21.42 12.68
N HIS A 233 10.12 -21.04 12.29
CA HIS A 233 8.87 -21.65 12.75
C HIS A 233 8.48 -22.89 11.92
N ARG A 234 8.99 -23.04 10.68
CA ARG A 234 8.66 -24.17 9.79
C ARG A 234 8.89 -25.55 10.40
N PRO A 235 9.97 -25.81 11.21
CA PRO A 235 10.10 -27.12 11.87
C PRO A 235 8.93 -27.45 12.81
N LEU A 236 8.37 -26.44 13.49
CA LEU A 236 7.20 -26.62 14.34
C LEU A 236 5.93 -26.85 13.51
N TYR A 237 5.76 -26.10 12.42
CA TYR A 237 4.69 -26.32 11.44
C TYR A 237 4.69 -27.77 10.92
N ASP A 238 5.85 -28.27 10.54
CA ASP A 238 6.03 -29.65 10.07
C ASP A 238 5.77 -30.67 11.17
N TRP A 239 6.26 -30.40 12.41
CA TRP A 239 6.04 -31.27 13.55
C TRP A 239 4.54 -31.45 13.86
N VAL A 240 3.76 -30.37 13.84
CA VAL A 240 2.30 -30.42 14.06
C VAL A 240 1.64 -31.31 12.99
N GLY A 241 1.92 -31.07 11.70
CA GLY A 241 1.34 -31.82 10.61
C GLY A 241 1.68 -33.32 10.67
N ILE A 242 2.94 -33.65 10.96
CA ILE A 242 3.41 -35.04 11.11
C ILE A 242 2.77 -35.69 12.34
N SER A 243 2.75 -34.98 13.48
CA SER A 243 2.20 -35.52 14.75
C SER A 243 0.71 -35.79 14.67
N LEU A 244 -0.02 -35.01 13.86
CA LEU A 244 -1.46 -35.18 13.63
C LEU A 244 -1.78 -36.04 12.40
N GLY A 245 -0.76 -36.52 11.66
CA GLY A 245 -0.93 -37.43 10.54
C GLY A 245 -1.62 -36.79 9.32
N PHE A 246 -1.30 -35.52 9.02
CA PHE A 246 -1.89 -34.86 7.85
C PHE A 246 -1.37 -35.45 6.54
N ASP A 247 -2.31 -35.84 5.65
CA ASP A 247 -1.99 -36.40 4.33
C ASP A 247 -3.04 -35.93 3.30
N PRO A 248 -2.66 -35.19 2.25
CA PRO A 248 -1.34 -34.58 2.07
C PRO A 248 -1.09 -33.45 3.08
N LYS A 249 0.15 -33.37 3.59
CA LYS A 249 0.56 -32.30 4.49
C LYS A 249 0.84 -31.03 3.69
N PRO A 250 0.29 -29.87 4.06
CA PRO A 250 0.63 -28.58 3.46
C PRO A 250 2.14 -28.30 3.54
N ARG A 251 2.69 -27.64 2.51
CA ARG A 251 4.11 -27.28 2.45
C ARG A 251 4.29 -25.78 2.71
N GLN A 252 4.96 -25.43 3.81
CA GLN A 252 5.31 -24.04 4.11
C GLN A 252 6.51 -23.59 3.27
N ILE A 253 6.42 -22.40 2.67
CA ILE A 253 7.46 -21.78 1.84
C ILE A 253 7.55 -20.30 2.20
N GLU A 254 8.74 -19.82 2.51
CA GLU A 254 8.97 -18.45 2.93
C GLU A 254 9.56 -17.60 1.80
N PHE A 255 9.11 -16.34 1.74
CA PHE A 255 9.59 -15.33 0.80
C PHE A 255 9.94 -14.02 1.52
N ALA A 256 10.83 -13.22 0.92
CA ALA A 256 11.23 -11.93 1.48
C ALA A 256 10.06 -10.94 1.45
N ARG A 257 9.79 -10.33 2.61
CA ARG A 257 8.80 -9.23 2.70
C ARG A 257 9.25 -8.03 1.87
N LEU A 258 8.32 -7.13 1.55
CA LEU A 258 8.64 -5.83 0.98
C LEU A 258 9.21 -4.91 2.07
N ASN A 259 10.45 -4.46 1.87
CA ASN A 259 11.01 -3.32 2.57
C ASN A 259 11.12 -2.17 1.57
N ILE A 260 10.65 -1.00 1.95
CA ILE A 260 10.62 0.19 1.09
C ILE A 260 11.13 1.38 1.88
N THR A 261 12.03 2.16 1.27
CA THR A 261 12.62 3.33 1.92
C THR A 261 11.59 4.41 2.22
N ASN A 262 11.86 5.26 3.21
CA ASN A 262 11.05 6.44 3.57
C ASN A 262 9.54 6.16 3.77
N THR A 263 9.19 4.92 4.17
CA THR A 263 7.80 4.49 4.33
C THR A 263 7.59 3.86 5.70
N VAL A 264 6.54 4.29 6.37
CA VAL A 264 6.14 3.72 7.67
C VAL A 264 5.40 2.41 7.44
N MET A 265 6.06 1.26 7.71
CA MET A 265 5.47 -0.06 7.52
C MET A 265 4.99 -0.71 8.82
N SER A 266 5.37 -0.15 9.97
CA SER A 266 5.00 -0.70 11.28
C SER A 266 3.57 -0.35 11.66
N LYS A 267 2.71 -1.34 11.88
CA LYS A 267 1.33 -1.15 12.36
C LYS A 267 1.25 -0.30 13.64
N ARG A 268 2.22 -0.47 14.55
CA ARG A 268 2.28 0.32 15.80
C ARG A 268 2.43 1.82 15.51
N TYR A 269 3.31 2.16 14.56
CA TYR A 269 3.54 3.56 14.21
C TYR A 269 2.40 4.14 13.37
N LEU A 270 1.84 3.36 12.44
CA LEU A 270 0.67 3.79 11.67
C LEU A 270 -0.52 4.10 12.59
N LYS A 271 -0.76 3.25 13.59
CA LYS A 271 -1.79 3.48 14.61
C LYS A 271 -1.53 4.76 15.41
N LYS A 272 -0.27 4.99 15.81
CA LYS A 272 0.14 6.21 16.53
C LYS A 272 -0.13 7.47 15.72
N LEU A 273 0.18 7.48 14.41
CA LEU A 273 -0.11 8.61 13.52
C LEU A 273 -1.60 8.99 13.52
N VAL A 274 -2.48 7.98 13.47
CA VAL A 274 -3.93 8.20 13.47
C VAL A 274 -4.41 8.66 14.85
N GLU A 275 -3.96 8.01 15.94
CA GLU A 275 -4.40 8.34 17.31
C GLU A 275 -3.90 9.71 17.78
N GLU A 276 -2.75 10.19 17.33
CA GLU A 276 -2.19 11.49 17.65
C GLU A 276 -2.67 12.61 16.70
N GLY A 277 -3.51 12.29 15.70
CA GLY A 277 -4.04 13.27 14.76
C GLY A 277 -2.98 13.84 13.79
N GLN A 278 -1.85 13.15 13.58
CA GLN A 278 -0.81 13.53 12.63
C GLN A 278 -1.27 13.33 11.17
N VAL A 279 -2.27 12.49 10.98
CA VAL A 279 -2.94 12.22 9.71
C VAL A 279 -4.46 12.25 9.92
N HIS A 280 -5.23 12.45 8.84
CA HIS A 280 -6.69 12.56 8.91
C HIS A 280 -7.41 11.24 9.25
N GLY A 281 -6.73 10.11 9.03
CA GLY A 281 -7.27 8.76 9.28
C GLY A 281 -6.43 7.68 8.61
N TRP A 282 -6.94 6.46 8.63
CA TRP A 282 -6.29 5.31 8.00
C TRP A 282 -6.26 5.38 6.46
N ASP A 283 -7.13 6.18 5.88
CA ASP A 283 -7.25 6.44 4.45
C ASP A 283 -6.62 7.77 4.01
N ASP A 284 -5.84 8.42 4.89
CA ASP A 284 -5.10 9.63 4.53
C ASP A 284 -4.21 9.37 3.30
N PRO A 285 -4.25 10.23 2.27
CA PRO A 285 -3.47 10.07 1.04
C PRO A 285 -1.95 9.98 1.21
N ARG A 286 -1.43 10.39 2.37
CA ARG A 286 -0.01 10.31 2.72
C ARG A 286 0.38 8.96 3.33
N MET A 287 -0.62 8.19 3.78
CA MET A 287 -0.41 6.90 4.44
C MET A 287 -0.07 5.80 3.41
N PRO A 288 0.85 4.87 3.75
CA PRO A 288 1.16 3.73 2.89
C PRO A 288 0.13 2.59 3.01
N THR A 289 -1.00 2.84 3.67
CA THR A 289 -2.14 1.91 3.72
C THR A 289 -2.76 1.77 2.33
N LEU A 290 -3.33 0.63 2.02
CA LEU A 290 -3.99 0.43 0.72
C LEU A 290 -5.19 1.35 0.55
N SER A 291 -5.92 1.62 1.63
CA SER A 291 -7.00 2.61 1.66
C SER A 291 -6.47 4.04 1.40
N GLY A 292 -5.32 4.41 1.96
CA GLY A 292 -4.66 5.69 1.71
C GLY A 292 -4.18 5.82 0.25
N LEU A 293 -3.53 4.79 -0.28
CA LEU A 293 -3.10 4.75 -1.69
C LEU A 293 -4.31 4.87 -2.64
N ARG A 294 -5.39 4.15 -2.37
CA ARG A 294 -6.65 4.24 -3.12
C ARG A 294 -7.26 5.63 -3.03
N ASN A 295 -7.31 6.23 -1.84
CA ASN A 295 -7.83 7.58 -1.64
C ASN A 295 -6.98 8.64 -2.35
N ARG A 296 -5.67 8.48 -2.35
CA ARG A 296 -4.75 9.31 -3.14
C ARG A 296 -5.03 9.21 -4.65
N GLY A 297 -5.63 8.13 -5.10
CA GLY A 297 -5.92 7.89 -6.52
C GLY A 297 -4.84 7.05 -7.23
N ILE A 298 -3.97 6.40 -6.48
CA ILE A 298 -2.98 5.48 -7.06
C ILE A 298 -3.72 4.30 -7.69
N PRO A 299 -3.48 3.99 -8.98
CA PRO A 299 -4.16 2.92 -9.67
C PRO A 299 -3.74 1.54 -9.13
N ALA A 300 -4.70 0.66 -8.86
CA ALA A 300 -4.43 -0.71 -8.42
C ALA A 300 -3.52 -1.48 -9.38
N ALA A 301 -3.66 -1.24 -10.70
CA ALA A 301 -2.81 -1.85 -11.72
C ALA A 301 -1.34 -1.44 -11.57
N ALA A 302 -1.06 -0.18 -11.18
CA ALA A 302 0.31 0.29 -10.93
C ALA A 302 0.92 -0.39 -9.70
N VAL A 303 0.11 -0.62 -8.64
CA VAL A 303 0.55 -1.37 -7.45
C VAL A 303 0.88 -2.83 -7.80
N ARG A 304 0.04 -3.49 -8.61
CA ARG A 304 0.32 -4.86 -9.08
C ARG A 304 1.55 -4.94 -9.97
N ASP A 305 1.73 -3.99 -10.88
CA ASP A 305 2.90 -3.90 -11.76
C ASP A 305 4.19 -3.70 -10.94
N PHE A 306 4.18 -2.81 -9.96
CA PHE A 306 5.27 -2.65 -9.01
C PHE A 306 5.61 -3.96 -8.30
N CYS A 307 4.61 -4.67 -7.73
CA CYS A 307 4.82 -5.96 -7.08
C CYS A 307 5.40 -7.01 -8.03
N SER A 308 4.98 -7.01 -9.29
CA SER A 308 5.50 -7.89 -10.34
C SER A 308 6.96 -7.58 -10.69
N ARG A 309 7.31 -6.31 -10.83
CA ARG A 309 8.68 -5.86 -11.18
C ARG A 309 9.70 -6.12 -10.09
N ILE A 310 9.35 -5.93 -8.82
CA ILE A 310 10.24 -6.28 -7.70
C ILE A 310 10.40 -7.78 -7.54
N GLY A 311 9.49 -8.57 -8.09
CA GLY A 311 9.56 -10.03 -8.13
C GLY A 311 9.43 -10.71 -6.77
N ILE A 312 9.66 -12.03 -6.76
CA ILE A 312 9.59 -12.88 -5.57
C ILE A 312 10.99 -13.45 -5.30
N ALA A 313 11.58 -13.07 -4.18
CA ALA A 313 12.91 -13.49 -3.77
C ALA A 313 12.92 -14.07 -2.35
N LYS A 314 13.95 -14.86 -2.05
CA LYS A 314 14.22 -15.37 -0.70
C LYS A 314 15.17 -14.44 0.07
N ALA A 315 16.02 -13.69 -0.63
CA ALA A 315 16.90 -12.71 -0.01
C ALA A 315 16.14 -11.42 0.31
N GLN A 316 16.31 -10.89 1.51
CA GLN A 316 15.79 -9.57 1.87
C GLN A 316 16.49 -8.52 1.03
N SER A 317 15.71 -7.60 0.49
CA SER A 317 16.17 -6.42 -0.24
C SER A 317 15.32 -5.22 0.15
N GLU A 318 15.88 -4.04 0.02
CA GLU A 318 15.17 -2.79 0.19
C GLU A 318 14.90 -2.18 -1.19
N CYS A 319 13.70 -1.66 -1.39
CA CYS A 319 13.27 -1.01 -2.60
C CYS A 319 13.10 0.49 -2.34
N GLU A 320 13.62 1.32 -3.24
CA GLU A 320 13.43 2.77 -3.17
C GLU A 320 11.96 3.13 -3.40
N TYR A 321 11.40 4.04 -2.57
CA TYR A 321 10.03 4.54 -2.76
C TYR A 321 9.85 5.23 -4.12
N SER A 322 10.90 5.90 -4.61
CA SER A 322 10.95 6.51 -5.94
C SER A 322 10.68 5.52 -7.08
N TYR A 323 11.06 4.25 -6.91
CA TYR A 323 10.75 3.20 -7.88
C TYR A 323 9.25 2.86 -7.93
N PHE A 324 8.60 2.83 -6.77
CA PHE A 324 7.13 2.71 -6.71
C PHE A 324 6.46 3.88 -7.43
N GLU A 325 6.89 5.11 -7.13
CA GLU A 325 6.37 6.30 -7.81
C GLU A 325 6.62 6.27 -9.33
N ALA A 326 7.77 5.72 -9.78
CA ALA A 326 8.05 5.57 -11.20
C ALA A 326 7.03 4.63 -11.89
N CYS A 327 6.67 3.50 -11.26
CA CYS A 327 5.62 2.61 -11.74
C CYS A 327 4.25 3.33 -11.84
N VAL A 328 3.93 4.14 -10.82
CA VAL A 328 2.69 4.94 -10.82
C VAL A 328 2.70 5.97 -11.96
N ARG A 329 3.84 6.69 -12.15
CA ARG A 329 4.00 7.67 -13.24
C ARG A 329 3.87 7.04 -14.62
N GLU A 330 4.50 5.88 -14.84
CA GLU A 330 4.40 5.16 -16.12
C GLU A 330 2.95 4.79 -16.43
N TYR A 331 2.24 4.24 -15.45
CA TYR A 331 0.83 3.90 -15.61
C TYR A 331 -0.02 5.13 -15.90
N CYS A 332 0.14 6.20 -15.12
CA CYS A 332 -0.60 7.45 -15.31
C CYS A 332 -0.25 8.12 -16.65
N ASN A 333 1.02 8.07 -17.08
CA ASN A 333 1.41 8.61 -18.38
C ASN A 333 0.68 7.93 -19.56
N ALA A 334 0.46 6.63 -19.46
CA ALA A 334 -0.27 5.88 -20.47
C ALA A 334 -1.79 6.09 -20.41
N ASN A 335 -2.37 6.30 -19.21
CA ASN A 335 -3.81 6.18 -19.00
C ASN A 335 -4.52 7.47 -18.57
N ALA A 336 -3.82 8.45 -17.99
CA ALA A 336 -4.44 9.67 -17.50
C ALA A 336 -4.76 10.64 -18.65
N GLU A 337 -5.88 11.32 -18.54
CA GLU A 337 -6.26 12.39 -19.46
C GLU A 337 -5.34 13.61 -19.25
N ARG A 338 -5.20 14.44 -20.30
CA ARG A 338 -4.38 15.67 -20.24
C ARG A 338 -5.27 16.86 -20.01
N ALA A 339 -4.92 17.72 -19.06
CA ALA A 339 -5.66 18.95 -18.79
C ALA A 339 -4.72 20.08 -18.37
N MET A 340 -5.20 21.31 -18.41
CA MET A 340 -4.49 22.49 -17.94
C MET A 340 -5.13 23.05 -16.66
N ALA A 341 -4.30 23.30 -15.67
CA ALA A 341 -4.64 24.08 -14.49
C ALA A 341 -3.44 24.94 -14.10
N VAL A 342 -3.68 26.12 -13.62
CA VAL A 342 -2.70 27.10 -13.14
C VAL A 342 -2.82 27.16 -11.62
N LEU A 343 -1.78 26.71 -10.94
CA LEU A 343 -1.79 26.60 -9.46
C LEU A 343 -1.53 27.95 -8.80
N SER A 344 -0.63 28.75 -9.40
CA SER A 344 -0.30 30.09 -8.91
C SER A 344 -0.60 31.11 -10.01
N PRO A 345 -1.88 31.54 -10.13
CA PRO A 345 -2.34 32.32 -11.28
C PRO A 345 -1.76 33.72 -11.30
N LEU A 346 -1.17 34.08 -12.45
CA LEU A 346 -0.80 35.44 -12.85
C LEU A 346 -1.63 35.82 -14.08
N ALA A 347 -2.32 36.95 -14.03
CA ALA A 347 -3.11 37.43 -15.16
C ALA A 347 -2.22 37.79 -16.35
N LEU A 348 -2.68 37.42 -17.54
CA LEU A 348 -2.07 37.79 -18.82
C LEU A 348 -3.17 38.33 -19.74
N THR A 349 -3.00 39.54 -20.25
CA THR A 349 -3.91 40.14 -21.22
C THR A 349 -3.21 40.31 -22.56
N ILE A 350 -3.85 39.76 -23.63
CA ILE A 350 -3.39 39.95 -25.01
C ILE A 350 -4.09 41.19 -25.55
N THR A 351 -3.39 42.30 -25.63
CA THR A 351 -3.97 43.64 -25.83
C THR A 351 -4.60 43.84 -27.23
N ASP A 352 -4.05 43.16 -28.22
CA ASP A 352 -4.41 43.23 -29.63
C ASP A 352 -5.24 42.00 -30.13
N TYR A 353 -5.69 41.14 -29.23
CA TYR A 353 -6.56 39.99 -29.55
C TYR A 353 -8.03 40.33 -29.26
N GLU A 354 -8.89 40.08 -30.25
CA GLU A 354 -10.32 40.31 -30.14
C GLU A 354 -11.11 39.02 -30.40
N GLY A 355 -12.17 38.82 -29.63
CA GLY A 355 -13.03 37.65 -29.72
C GLY A 355 -12.55 36.43 -28.96
N THR A 356 -13.11 35.27 -29.29
CA THR A 356 -12.78 33.96 -28.74
C THR A 356 -12.73 32.91 -29.84
N GLU A 357 -11.83 31.93 -29.69
CA GLU A 357 -11.79 30.76 -30.58
C GLU A 357 -11.71 29.47 -29.75
N GLN A 358 -12.08 28.35 -30.36
CA GLN A 358 -12.00 27.02 -29.75
C GLN A 358 -10.75 26.32 -30.29
N LEU A 359 -9.81 26.04 -29.39
CA LEU A 359 -8.59 25.31 -29.72
C LEU A 359 -8.72 23.83 -29.33
N GLU A 360 -8.31 22.96 -30.24
CA GLU A 360 -8.36 21.51 -30.02
C GLU A 360 -7.12 21.01 -29.26
N PHE A 361 -7.38 20.16 -28.26
CA PHE A 361 -6.34 19.46 -27.50
C PHE A 361 -6.64 17.97 -27.46
N ASP A 362 -5.63 17.14 -27.63
CA ASP A 362 -5.77 15.69 -27.42
C ASP A 362 -6.08 15.40 -25.94
N ILE A 363 -7.05 14.52 -25.71
CA ILE A 363 -7.37 14.04 -24.34
C ILE A 363 -6.20 13.24 -23.79
N ASN A 364 -5.66 12.30 -24.59
CA ASN A 364 -4.43 11.59 -24.24
C ASN A 364 -3.65 11.21 -25.51
N GLN A 365 -2.49 11.84 -25.71
CA GLN A 365 -1.63 11.56 -26.88
C GLN A 365 -1.02 10.16 -26.90
N ALA A 366 -0.97 9.47 -25.73
CA ALA A 366 -0.44 8.12 -25.63
C ALA A 366 -1.48 7.04 -25.99
N GLN A 367 -2.76 7.42 -26.15
CA GLN A 367 -3.86 6.51 -26.48
C GLN A 367 -4.44 6.84 -27.84
N GLU A 368 -4.28 5.92 -28.79
CA GLU A 368 -4.90 6.04 -30.09
C GLU A 368 -6.44 6.00 -29.94
N GLY A 369 -7.12 7.00 -30.47
CA GLY A 369 -8.59 7.10 -30.39
C GLY A 369 -9.16 7.72 -29.09
N ALA A 370 -8.35 8.23 -28.18
CA ALA A 370 -8.81 8.91 -26.97
C ALA A 370 -9.66 10.17 -27.24
N GLY A 371 -9.60 10.70 -28.47
CA GLY A 371 -10.37 11.87 -28.85
C GLY A 371 -9.71 13.19 -28.52
N LYS A 372 -10.46 14.27 -28.76
CA LYS A 372 -10.03 15.64 -28.52
C LYS A 372 -11.04 16.37 -27.65
N ARG A 373 -10.59 17.41 -26.97
CA ARG A 373 -11.41 18.38 -26.25
C ARG A 373 -11.16 19.78 -26.79
N ALA A 374 -12.11 20.66 -26.66
CA ALA A 374 -12.02 22.05 -27.06
C ALA A 374 -11.77 22.93 -25.82
N ILE A 375 -10.87 23.88 -25.94
CA ILE A 375 -10.58 24.89 -24.90
C ILE A 375 -10.78 26.27 -25.52
N SER A 376 -11.58 27.11 -24.87
CA SER A 376 -11.77 28.50 -25.25
C SER A 376 -10.47 29.31 -25.05
N PHE A 377 -9.99 29.96 -26.12
CA PHE A 377 -8.90 30.92 -26.07
C PHE A 377 -9.47 32.33 -26.28
N GLY A 378 -8.96 33.29 -25.51
CA GLY A 378 -9.44 34.66 -25.56
C GLY A 378 -8.39 35.67 -25.10
N LYS A 379 -8.85 36.91 -24.92
CA LYS A 379 -8.00 38.06 -24.55
C LYS A 379 -7.39 37.91 -23.15
N HIS A 380 -8.14 37.39 -22.19
CA HIS A 380 -7.77 37.31 -20.79
C HIS A 380 -7.43 35.88 -20.42
N LEU A 381 -6.22 35.65 -19.93
CA LEU A 381 -5.69 34.34 -19.57
C LEU A 381 -5.08 34.37 -18.17
N PHE A 382 -4.95 33.18 -17.55
CA PHE A 382 -4.05 32.97 -16.42
C PHE A 382 -2.90 32.07 -16.87
N ILE A 383 -1.69 32.41 -16.40
CA ILE A 383 -0.47 31.60 -16.53
C ILE A 383 0.11 31.34 -15.15
N GLU A 384 1.05 30.38 -15.03
CA GLU A 384 1.80 30.24 -13.77
C GLU A 384 2.65 31.47 -13.48
N SER A 385 2.60 31.98 -12.25
CA SER A 385 3.44 33.10 -11.83
C SER A 385 4.93 32.82 -12.06
N SER A 386 5.36 31.56 -11.92
CA SER A 386 6.72 31.12 -12.20
C SER A 386 7.09 31.14 -13.69
N ASP A 387 6.14 31.30 -14.59
CA ASP A 387 6.37 31.40 -16.03
C ASP A 387 6.67 32.84 -16.49
N PHE A 388 6.69 33.79 -15.55
CA PHE A 388 7.09 35.16 -15.80
C PHE A 388 8.22 35.62 -14.84
N SER A 389 9.17 36.39 -15.31
CA SER A 389 10.20 37.00 -14.47
C SER A 389 10.64 38.38 -15.02
N LEU A 390 10.72 39.40 -14.15
CA LEU A 390 11.27 40.72 -14.48
C LEU A 390 12.79 40.66 -14.64
N ASP A 391 13.46 39.89 -13.79
CA ASP A 391 14.92 39.69 -13.79
C ASP A 391 15.22 38.20 -13.88
N PRO A 392 15.15 37.62 -15.11
CA PRO A 392 15.27 36.19 -15.29
C PRO A 392 16.73 35.71 -15.14
N PRO A 393 16.92 34.53 -14.49
CA PRO A 393 18.24 33.92 -14.41
C PRO A 393 18.74 33.48 -15.80
N PRO A 394 20.05 33.20 -15.97
CA PRO A 394 20.58 32.67 -17.21
C PRO A 394 19.84 31.40 -17.69
N LYS A 395 19.59 31.29 -19.00
CA LYS A 395 18.85 30.19 -19.64
C LYS A 395 17.34 30.09 -19.24
N TYR A 396 16.74 31.21 -18.82
CA TYR A 396 15.30 31.28 -18.61
C TYR A 396 14.57 31.37 -19.97
N PHE A 397 13.83 30.35 -20.33
CA PHE A 397 13.13 30.23 -21.62
C PHE A 397 11.62 30.47 -21.49
N ARG A 398 11.18 31.19 -20.46
CA ARG A 398 9.79 31.57 -20.23
C ARG A 398 9.60 33.07 -20.51
N LEU A 399 8.42 33.62 -20.15
CA LEU A 399 8.07 34.99 -20.46
C LEU A 399 8.87 36.02 -19.61
N LYS A 400 9.32 37.08 -20.25
CA LYS A 400 10.06 38.20 -19.66
C LYS A 400 9.79 39.49 -20.42
N PRO A 401 10.07 40.67 -19.89
CA PRO A 401 9.92 41.94 -20.62
C PRO A 401 10.59 41.91 -22.00
N GLY A 402 9.80 42.22 -23.04
CA GLY A 402 10.24 42.18 -24.45
C GLY A 402 10.50 40.78 -25.02
N GLY A 403 10.31 39.73 -24.19
CA GLY A 403 10.55 38.33 -24.60
C GLY A 403 9.32 37.67 -25.19
N TYR A 404 9.59 36.62 -25.97
CA TYR A 404 8.55 35.80 -26.62
C TYR A 404 8.44 34.44 -25.96
N VAL A 405 7.20 33.92 -25.86
CA VAL A 405 6.92 32.56 -25.44
C VAL A 405 5.71 32.00 -26.21
N ARG A 406 5.65 30.68 -26.43
CA ARG A 406 4.48 30.04 -27.01
C ARG A 406 3.50 29.65 -25.92
N LEU A 407 2.26 30.07 -26.06
CA LEU A 407 1.13 29.50 -25.35
C LEU A 407 0.79 28.13 -25.95
N LYS A 408 0.64 27.11 -25.08
CA LYS A 408 0.42 25.72 -25.51
C LYS A 408 -0.77 25.58 -26.47
N ASN A 409 -0.55 25.00 -27.64
CA ASN A 409 -1.51 24.83 -28.74
C ASN A 409 -2.17 26.13 -29.24
N ALA A 410 -1.67 27.30 -28.87
CA ALA A 410 -2.17 28.60 -29.30
C ALA A 410 -1.09 29.38 -30.05
N TYR A 411 -0.86 30.60 -29.70
CA TYR A 411 0.01 31.54 -30.39
C TYR A 411 1.31 31.82 -29.65
N ILE A 412 2.28 32.43 -30.33
CA ILE A 412 3.39 33.09 -29.70
C ILE A 412 2.91 34.46 -29.22
N VAL A 413 3.26 34.80 -27.97
CA VAL A 413 3.01 36.11 -27.38
C VAL A 413 4.32 36.79 -26.99
N ARG A 414 4.33 38.12 -27.04
CA ARG A 414 5.44 38.96 -26.58
C ARG A 414 4.98 39.78 -25.37
N CYS A 415 5.79 39.83 -24.33
CA CYS A 415 5.51 40.73 -23.20
C CYS A 415 5.88 42.16 -23.56
N ASP A 416 4.93 43.05 -23.59
CA ASP A 416 5.13 44.47 -23.92
C ASP A 416 5.21 45.33 -22.66
N ASP A 417 4.43 45.03 -21.63
CA ASP A 417 4.39 45.76 -20.36
C ASP A 417 3.88 44.89 -19.21
N VAL A 418 3.93 45.40 -17.98
CA VAL A 418 3.39 44.77 -16.78
C VAL A 418 2.65 45.75 -15.90
N LYS A 419 1.57 45.30 -15.24
CA LYS A 419 0.96 46.04 -14.15
C LYS A 419 1.46 45.51 -12.81
N LYS A 420 1.69 46.42 -11.86
CA LYS A 420 2.16 46.11 -10.51
C LYS A 420 1.15 46.60 -9.48
N ASP A 421 1.11 45.90 -8.36
CA ASP A 421 0.40 46.35 -7.18
C ASP A 421 1.18 47.44 -6.40
N GLU A 422 0.60 47.92 -5.30
CA GLU A 422 1.22 48.94 -4.44
C GLU A 422 2.53 48.46 -3.79
N ALA A 423 2.72 47.15 -3.64
CA ALA A 423 3.94 46.52 -3.12
C ALA A 423 5.02 46.32 -4.20
N GLY A 424 4.72 46.62 -5.49
CA GLY A 424 5.63 46.48 -6.61
C GLY A 424 5.62 45.06 -7.21
N SER A 425 4.76 44.16 -6.75
CA SER A 425 4.63 42.81 -7.32
C SER A 425 3.83 42.86 -8.63
N VAL A 426 4.25 42.03 -9.60
CA VAL A 426 3.53 41.96 -10.89
C VAL A 426 2.22 41.21 -10.68
N VAL A 427 1.11 41.85 -11.06
CA VAL A 427 -0.25 41.29 -10.96
C VAL A 427 -0.86 40.96 -12.33
N GLU A 428 -0.35 41.58 -13.39
CA GLU A 428 -0.79 41.32 -14.76
C GLU A 428 0.35 41.55 -15.76
N VAL A 429 0.44 40.70 -16.77
CA VAL A 429 1.36 40.84 -17.90
C VAL A 429 0.56 41.25 -19.13
N LEU A 430 0.97 42.31 -19.80
CA LEU A 430 0.37 42.82 -21.04
C LEU A 430 1.19 42.32 -22.22
N CYS A 431 0.53 41.61 -23.12
CA CYS A 431 1.19 41.01 -24.29
C CYS A 431 0.49 41.41 -25.59
N SER A 432 1.28 41.40 -26.68
CA SER A 432 0.79 41.29 -28.06
C SER A 432 0.97 39.86 -28.55
N TYR A 433 0.10 39.38 -29.44
CA TYR A 433 0.26 38.07 -30.06
C TYR A 433 0.79 38.17 -31.48
N VAL A 434 1.31 37.05 -31.99
CA VAL A 434 1.79 36.93 -33.37
C VAL A 434 0.75 36.13 -34.17
N PRO A 435 -0.05 36.76 -35.01
CA PRO A 435 -1.18 36.08 -35.70
C PRO A 435 -0.75 34.87 -36.55
N GLU A 436 0.39 34.95 -37.21
CA GLU A 436 0.94 33.90 -38.08
C GLU A 436 1.56 32.73 -37.33
N SER A 437 1.56 32.77 -35.97
CA SER A 437 2.22 31.77 -35.12
C SER A 437 1.28 30.70 -34.58
N HIS A 438 0.06 30.58 -35.13
CA HIS A 438 -0.91 29.56 -34.68
C HIS A 438 -0.27 28.16 -34.67
N SER A 439 -0.43 27.42 -33.56
CA SER A 439 0.14 26.07 -33.40
C SER A 439 -0.40 25.13 -34.51
N GLY A 440 0.49 24.43 -35.19
CA GLY A 440 0.15 23.54 -36.31
C GLY A 440 0.22 24.20 -37.67
N SER A 441 0.21 25.56 -37.75
CA SER A 441 0.25 26.33 -39.03
C SER A 441 1.16 27.57 -38.91
N ASP A 442 2.19 27.53 -38.06
CA ASP A 442 3.11 28.65 -37.80
C ASP A 442 3.93 29.00 -39.03
N THR A 443 3.73 30.21 -39.54
CA THR A 443 4.49 30.82 -40.64
C THR A 443 5.23 32.10 -40.22
N SER A 444 5.21 32.42 -38.90
CA SER A 444 5.81 33.64 -38.36
C SER A 444 7.32 33.73 -38.50
N GLY A 445 8.00 32.58 -38.63
CA GLY A 445 9.48 32.52 -38.64
C GLY A 445 10.14 32.76 -37.25
N ILE A 446 9.35 33.03 -36.20
CA ILE A 446 9.82 33.28 -34.84
C ILE A 446 10.08 31.96 -34.13
N LYS A 447 11.31 31.70 -33.73
CA LYS A 447 11.69 30.50 -32.99
C LYS A 447 11.71 30.78 -31.49
N VAL A 448 10.81 30.17 -30.75
CA VAL A 448 10.79 30.20 -29.28
C VAL A 448 11.15 28.83 -28.70
N LYS A 449 11.91 28.82 -27.60
CA LYS A 449 12.27 27.57 -26.88
C LYS A 449 11.23 27.20 -25.79
N GLY A 450 10.55 28.21 -25.25
CA GLY A 450 9.60 28.05 -24.17
C GLY A 450 8.17 27.81 -24.66
N VAL A 451 7.49 26.84 -24.02
CA VAL A 451 6.04 26.65 -24.15
C VAL A 451 5.46 26.64 -22.74
N ILE A 452 4.49 27.50 -22.49
CA ILE A 452 3.79 27.60 -21.21
C ILE A 452 2.34 27.17 -21.36
N HIS A 453 1.74 26.63 -20.31
CA HIS A 453 0.31 26.33 -20.25
C HIS A 453 -0.45 27.55 -19.72
N TRP A 454 -1.72 27.58 -19.97
CA TRP A 454 -2.61 28.69 -19.67
C TRP A 454 -4.04 28.19 -19.46
N VAL A 455 -4.88 29.02 -18.85
CA VAL A 455 -6.34 28.84 -18.83
C VAL A 455 -7.02 30.15 -19.19
N ASN A 456 -8.16 30.09 -19.83
CA ASN A 456 -8.94 31.30 -20.17
C ASN A 456 -9.59 31.86 -18.91
N ALA A 457 -9.33 33.12 -18.58
CA ALA A 457 -9.81 33.77 -17.37
C ALA A 457 -11.34 33.93 -17.33
N ASP A 458 -11.97 34.05 -18.52
CA ASP A 458 -13.41 34.28 -18.61
C ASP A 458 -14.23 32.98 -18.45
N THR A 459 -13.59 31.80 -18.62
CA THR A 459 -14.28 30.50 -18.60
C THR A 459 -13.72 29.51 -17.59
N CYS A 460 -12.56 29.77 -17.01
CA CYS A 460 -11.94 28.89 -16.02
C CYS A 460 -12.81 28.70 -14.77
N VAL A 461 -12.60 27.59 -14.10
CA VAL A 461 -13.23 27.27 -12.83
C VAL A 461 -12.20 27.32 -11.70
N ASP A 462 -12.66 27.68 -10.51
CA ASP A 462 -11.82 27.62 -9.31
C ASP A 462 -11.64 26.18 -8.87
N ALA A 463 -10.42 25.86 -8.43
CA ALA A 463 -10.08 24.55 -7.91
C ALA A 463 -9.21 24.65 -6.66
N GLU A 464 -9.42 23.72 -5.73
CA GLU A 464 -8.47 23.44 -4.68
C GLU A 464 -7.52 22.35 -5.15
N VAL A 465 -6.21 22.54 -5.00
CA VAL A 465 -5.21 21.53 -5.35
C VAL A 465 -4.50 21.09 -4.10
N ARG A 466 -4.49 19.77 -3.86
CA ARG A 466 -3.78 19.15 -2.74
C ARG A 466 -2.56 18.40 -3.27
N GLN A 467 -1.41 18.73 -2.72
CA GLN A 467 -0.13 18.13 -3.06
C GLN A 467 0.41 17.39 -1.83
N TYR A 468 1.03 16.23 -2.05
CA TYR A 468 1.49 15.36 -0.97
C TYR A 468 2.96 15.04 -1.12
N GLU A 469 3.69 15.19 -0.01
CA GLU A 469 5.06 14.74 0.14
C GLU A 469 5.14 13.55 1.12
N SER A 470 6.34 12.98 1.29
CA SER A 470 6.56 11.91 2.25
C SER A 470 6.23 12.36 3.67
N LEU A 471 5.54 11.49 4.45
CA LEU A 471 5.31 11.70 5.88
C LEU A 471 6.60 11.79 6.69
N LEU A 472 7.68 11.19 6.21
CA LEU A 472 8.97 11.19 6.87
C LEU A 472 9.96 12.08 6.13
N ARG A 473 10.75 12.84 6.90
CA ARG A 473 11.96 13.49 6.40
C ARG A 473 13.00 12.41 6.08
N ASP A 474 14.02 12.76 5.31
CA ASP A 474 15.04 11.85 4.76
C ASP A 474 15.70 10.87 5.73
N ALA A 475 16.30 9.82 5.15
CA ALA A 475 16.88 8.65 5.80
C ALA A 475 18.10 8.91 6.73
N ASP A 476 18.70 10.09 6.71
CA ASP A 476 19.87 10.43 7.53
C ASP A 476 19.61 10.53 9.04
N TYR A 477 18.36 10.29 9.44
CA TYR A 477 17.94 10.26 10.84
C TYR A 477 17.91 8.86 11.46
N ALA A 478 18.79 7.96 11.03
CA ALA A 478 18.91 6.62 11.60
C ALA A 478 19.16 6.68 13.11
N GLY A 479 18.22 6.14 13.90
CA GLY A 479 18.29 6.11 15.36
C GLY A 479 17.49 7.17 16.10
N GLN A 480 16.83 8.11 15.42
CA GLN A 480 15.91 9.04 16.04
C GLN A 480 14.52 8.44 16.26
N ASP A 481 13.79 8.95 17.25
CA ASP A 481 12.38 8.58 17.43
C ASP A 481 11.58 8.93 16.18
N PHE A 482 10.61 8.11 15.86
CA PHE A 482 9.74 8.28 14.71
C PHE A 482 9.07 9.67 14.68
N SER A 483 8.66 10.21 15.83
CA SER A 483 8.03 11.54 15.94
C SER A 483 8.94 12.69 15.53
N GLU A 484 10.26 12.55 15.71
CA GLU A 484 11.25 13.58 15.34
C GLU A 484 11.49 13.61 13.81
N ARG A 485 11.07 12.58 13.10
CA ARG A 485 11.23 12.43 11.65
C ARG A 485 10.02 12.91 10.84
N MET A 486 8.96 13.35 11.49
CA MET A 486 7.74 13.78 10.79
C MET A 486 7.98 15.01 9.92
N ASN A 487 7.42 14.97 8.71
CA ASN A 487 7.39 16.09 7.78
C ASN A 487 6.08 16.86 7.97
N GLU A 488 6.14 18.00 8.66
CA GLU A 488 4.98 18.86 8.90
C GLU A 488 4.42 19.47 7.59
N GLU A 489 5.26 19.57 6.54
CA GLU A 489 4.88 20.08 5.22
C GLU A 489 4.47 18.96 4.25
N SER A 490 4.13 17.78 4.77
CA SER A 490 3.75 16.63 3.94
C SER A 490 2.44 16.80 3.17
N GLU A 491 1.63 17.80 3.50
CA GLU A 491 0.44 18.20 2.75
C GLU A 491 0.47 19.70 2.47
N LYS A 492 0.27 20.07 1.20
CA LYS A 492 0.18 21.45 0.76
C LYS A 492 -1.13 21.68 0.03
N ILE A 493 -1.94 22.60 0.55
CA ILE A 493 -3.21 23.00 -0.06
C ILE A 493 -3.03 24.31 -0.82
N VAL A 494 -3.40 24.31 -2.09
CA VAL A 494 -3.48 25.49 -2.95
C VAL A 494 -4.97 25.80 -3.18
N PRO A 495 -5.54 26.82 -2.49
CA PRO A 495 -6.99 26.98 -2.42
C PRO A 495 -7.63 27.66 -3.64
N CYS A 496 -6.85 28.30 -4.48
CA CYS A 496 -7.36 29.19 -5.55
C CYS A 496 -6.69 28.96 -6.90
N ALA A 497 -6.44 27.70 -7.25
CA ALA A 497 -5.98 27.34 -8.59
C ALA A 497 -7.09 27.64 -9.63
N LYS A 498 -6.69 27.93 -10.87
CA LYS A 498 -7.58 28.15 -12.01
C LYS A 498 -7.46 26.95 -12.95
N ALA A 499 -8.59 26.30 -13.24
CA ALA A 499 -8.65 25.07 -14.03
C ALA A 499 -9.51 25.24 -15.28
N GLU A 500 -9.19 24.54 -16.37
CA GLU A 500 -10.10 24.48 -17.51
C GLU A 500 -11.41 23.78 -17.13
N PRO A 501 -12.57 24.17 -17.71
CA PRO A 501 -13.89 23.62 -17.35
C PRO A 501 -13.99 22.10 -17.46
N TYR A 502 -13.27 21.51 -18.41
CA TYR A 502 -13.22 20.06 -18.62
C TYR A 502 -12.91 19.26 -17.35
N LEU A 503 -12.07 19.78 -16.46
CA LEU A 503 -11.75 19.14 -15.18
C LEU A 503 -12.96 19.05 -14.25
N ALA A 504 -13.83 20.05 -14.25
CA ALA A 504 -15.06 20.05 -13.43
C ALA A 504 -16.13 19.10 -13.99
N GLU A 505 -16.21 18.97 -15.33
CA GLU A 505 -17.19 18.15 -16.03
C GLU A 505 -16.87 16.65 -15.99
N ALA A 506 -15.62 16.29 -15.74
CA ALA A 506 -15.15 14.91 -15.71
C ALA A 506 -15.81 14.10 -14.59
N ALA A 507 -15.87 12.78 -14.77
CA ALA A 507 -16.35 11.86 -13.75
C ALA A 507 -15.49 11.89 -12.47
N GLU A 508 -16.11 11.59 -11.34
CA GLU A 508 -15.41 11.48 -10.05
C GLU A 508 -14.33 10.40 -10.11
N GLY A 509 -13.15 10.70 -9.60
CA GLY A 509 -12.02 9.78 -9.59
C GLY A 509 -11.19 9.75 -10.88
N THR A 510 -11.57 10.49 -11.95
CA THR A 510 -10.80 10.54 -13.20
C THR A 510 -9.38 11.02 -12.95
N PRO A 511 -8.36 10.28 -13.41
CA PRO A 511 -6.96 10.70 -13.30
C PRO A 511 -6.58 11.66 -14.44
N PHE A 512 -5.97 12.78 -14.09
CA PHE A 512 -5.48 13.77 -15.03
C PHE A 512 -3.97 13.98 -14.89
N GLN A 513 -3.29 14.18 -16.01
CA GLN A 513 -2.03 14.89 -16.01
C GLN A 513 -2.33 16.39 -16.13
N LEU A 514 -2.13 17.15 -15.06
CA LEU A 514 -2.05 18.59 -15.17
C LEU A 514 -0.72 18.94 -15.86
N MET A 515 -0.82 19.54 -17.03
CA MET A 515 0.35 19.78 -17.89
C MET A 515 1.46 20.51 -17.15
N ARG A 516 2.68 19.96 -17.20
CA ARG A 516 3.89 20.46 -16.55
C ARG A 516 3.90 20.42 -15.03
N THR A 517 2.86 19.90 -14.37
CA THR A 517 2.68 19.92 -12.92
C THR A 517 2.81 18.52 -12.31
N GLY A 518 1.90 17.62 -12.60
CA GLY A 518 1.83 16.27 -12.00
C GLY A 518 0.63 15.48 -12.48
N TYR A 519 0.39 14.36 -11.82
CA TYR A 519 -0.82 13.55 -12.01
C TYR A 519 -1.75 13.75 -10.81
N TYR A 520 -3.02 14.00 -11.09
CA TYR A 520 -4.02 14.36 -10.10
C TYR A 520 -5.30 13.58 -10.32
N LYS A 521 -5.99 13.25 -9.25
CA LYS A 521 -7.34 12.69 -9.26
C LYS A 521 -8.35 13.82 -9.09
N LYS A 522 -9.37 13.85 -9.93
CA LYS A 522 -10.51 14.75 -9.77
C LYS A 522 -11.39 14.27 -8.62
N CYS A 523 -11.72 15.17 -7.72
CA CYS A 523 -12.66 14.97 -6.62
C CYS A 523 -13.65 16.16 -6.57
N THR A 524 -14.80 15.95 -5.94
CA THR A 524 -15.77 17.01 -5.66
C THR A 524 -16.09 17.01 -4.16
N GLU A 525 -15.77 18.09 -3.47
CA GLU A 525 -16.02 18.22 -2.04
C GLU A 525 -16.82 19.50 -1.76
N GLY A 526 -17.98 19.37 -1.14
CA GLY A 526 -18.87 20.50 -0.89
C GLY A 526 -19.27 21.29 -2.15
N GLY A 527 -19.33 20.64 -3.32
CA GLY A 527 -19.62 21.25 -4.61
C GLY A 527 -18.43 21.99 -5.26
N LYS A 528 -17.23 21.90 -4.68
CA LYS A 528 -16.00 22.48 -5.23
C LYS A 528 -15.16 21.44 -5.94
N LEU A 529 -14.49 21.85 -7.02
CA LEU A 529 -13.48 21.03 -7.68
C LEU A 529 -12.24 20.91 -6.81
N VAL A 530 -11.87 19.67 -6.48
CA VAL A 530 -10.63 19.34 -5.76
C VAL A 530 -9.77 18.46 -6.66
N LEU A 531 -8.50 18.81 -6.80
CA LEU A 531 -7.50 18.06 -7.56
C LEU A 531 -6.48 17.50 -6.58
N SER A 532 -6.57 16.20 -6.28
CA SER A 532 -5.72 15.49 -5.32
C SER A 532 -4.54 14.85 -6.04
N GLU A 533 -3.31 15.18 -5.64
CA GLU A 533 -2.09 14.67 -6.29
C GLU A 533 -1.95 13.16 -6.14
N ILE A 534 -1.81 12.45 -7.26
CA ILE A 534 -1.46 11.04 -7.31
C ILE A 534 0.06 10.90 -7.21
N VAL A 535 0.79 11.58 -8.12
CA VAL A 535 2.25 11.58 -8.15
C VAL A 535 2.76 12.78 -8.96
N SER A 536 3.90 13.34 -8.57
CA SER A 536 4.57 14.42 -9.30
C SER A 536 5.13 13.96 -10.65
N LEU A 537 5.34 14.88 -11.61
CA LEU A 537 5.99 14.56 -12.90
C LEU A 537 7.45 14.17 -12.76
N LYS A 538 8.15 14.71 -11.79
CA LYS A 538 9.59 14.49 -11.56
C LYS A 538 9.79 13.82 -10.23
N ASP A 539 10.80 12.97 -10.16
CA ASP A 539 11.32 12.45 -8.91
C ASP A 539 11.85 13.63 -8.06
N ASN A 540 11.17 13.92 -6.97
CA ASN A 540 11.60 14.98 -6.05
C ASN A 540 12.72 14.50 -5.12
N PHE A 541 12.98 13.19 -5.03
CA PHE A 541 14.04 12.62 -4.20
C PHE A 541 15.46 12.90 -4.70
N ASN A 542 15.65 13.09 -6.02
CA ASN A 542 16.96 13.30 -6.63
C ASN A 542 17.29 14.78 -6.92
N LYS A 543 16.59 15.73 -6.34
CA LYS A 543 17.04 17.12 -6.40
C LYS A 543 18.17 17.33 -5.39
N PRO A 544 19.39 17.75 -5.81
CA PRO A 544 20.36 18.27 -4.86
C PRO A 544 19.71 19.44 -4.15
N ARG A 545 19.57 19.33 -2.84
CA ARG A 545 19.09 20.42 -1.99
C ARG A 545 20.13 21.54 -2.07
N GLY A 546 19.73 22.67 -2.66
CA GLY A 546 20.52 23.89 -2.67
C GLY A 546 20.57 24.54 -1.30
#